data_a04966f39d974e6e806520d292e8bc37
#
_entry.id   a04966f39d974e6e806520d292e8bc37
#
_cell.length_a   1.000
_cell.length_b   1.000
_cell.length_c   1.000
_cell.angle_alpha   90.00
_cell.angle_beta   90.00
_cell.angle_gamma   90.00
#
_symmetry.space_group_name_H-M   'P 1'
#
loop_
_entity.id
_entity.type
_entity.pdbx_description
1 polymer ?
#
loop_
_entity_poly.entity_id
_entity_poly.type
_entity_poly.pdbx_seq_one_letter_code
_entity_poly.pdbx_strand_id
1 'polypeptide(L)'
;MNLKIINICTFGYDRFVDAEMEDKNKIIVHFMEYDEYIDNDKKSERKFVGSIIKGKLRIDLVTGSYIKNGELMFEQPHRHSSHIIATVEVKRIVDEFSLYAKTNICDDEILVEFESKVKYGINDSIYVVGSLEFDIIS
;
A
#
# COMPACT_ATOMS: atom_id res chain seq x y z
N MET A 1 10.37 3.22 -4.91
CA MET A 1 9.60 2.74 -6.09
C MET A 1 8.90 3.93 -6.75
N ASN A 2 8.72 3.87 -8.04
CA ASN A 2 8.00 4.88 -8.80
C ASN A 2 6.69 4.30 -9.29
N LEU A 3 5.62 5.08 -9.16
CA LEU A 3 4.30 4.72 -9.66
C LEU A 3 3.83 5.79 -10.65
N LYS A 4 3.30 5.36 -11.79
CA LYS A 4 2.64 6.24 -12.74
C LYS A 4 1.15 6.26 -12.44
N ILE A 5 0.59 7.44 -12.25
CA ILE A 5 -0.82 7.61 -11.94
C ILE A 5 -1.64 7.43 -13.23
N ILE A 6 -2.54 6.45 -13.23
CA ILE A 6 -3.43 6.15 -14.35
C ILE A 6 -4.79 6.79 -14.11
N ASN A 7 -5.29 6.74 -12.88
CA ASN A 7 -6.58 7.33 -12.50
C ASN A 7 -6.54 7.73 -11.04
N ILE A 8 -7.32 8.76 -10.67
CA ILE A 8 -7.44 9.25 -9.29
C ILE A 8 -8.90 9.38 -8.94
N CYS A 9 -9.30 8.77 -7.82
CA CYS A 9 -10.59 9.02 -7.18
C CYS A 9 -10.34 9.82 -5.90
N THR A 10 -11.07 10.92 -5.75
CA THR A 10 -10.89 11.86 -4.64
C THR A 10 -12.10 11.85 -3.72
N PHE A 11 -11.84 11.66 -2.41
CA PHE A 11 -12.86 11.77 -1.36
C PHE A 11 -12.27 12.62 -0.22
N GLY A 12 -12.62 13.91 -0.17
CA GLY A 12 -11.98 14.83 0.79
C GLY A 12 -10.47 14.89 0.56
N TYR A 13 -9.69 14.53 1.56
CA TYR A 13 -8.23 14.46 1.44
C TYR A 13 -7.74 13.09 0.96
N ASP A 14 -8.62 12.10 0.90
CA ASP A 14 -8.24 10.77 0.45
C ASP A 14 -8.08 10.70 -1.05
N ARG A 15 -7.01 10.05 -1.48
CA ARG A 15 -6.74 9.76 -2.89
C ARG A 15 -6.61 8.26 -3.06
N PHE A 16 -7.46 7.69 -3.91
CA PHE A 16 -7.40 6.30 -4.32
C PHE A 16 -6.89 6.29 -5.76
N VAL A 17 -5.74 5.74 -5.97
CA VAL A 17 -5.01 5.90 -7.22
C VAL A 17 -4.80 4.55 -7.88
N ASP A 18 -5.32 4.42 -9.11
CA ASP A 18 -4.93 3.34 -10.00
C ASP A 18 -3.56 3.70 -10.55
N ALA A 19 -2.56 2.89 -10.25
CA ALA A 19 -1.17 3.17 -10.59
C ALA A 19 -0.53 2.01 -11.33
N GLU A 20 0.45 2.35 -12.17
CA GLU A 20 1.27 1.39 -12.89
C GLU A 20 2.67 1.40 -12.29
N MET A 21 3.14 0.23 -11.89
CA MET A 21 4.50 0.02 -11.40
C MET A 21 5.49 -0.02 -12.56
N GLU A 22 6.79 0.02 -12.25
CA GLU A 22 7.87 0.01 -13.25
C GLU A 22 7.85 -1.26 -14.11
N ASP A 23 7.38 -2.39 -13.57
CA ASP A 23 7.22 -3.66 -14.30
C ASP A 23 5.92 -3.74 -15.11
N LYS A 24 5.15 -2.64 -15.22
CA LYS A 24 3.87 -2.52 -15.91
C LYS A 24 2.68 -3.16 -15.22
N ASN A 25 2.87 -3.80 -14.08
CA ASN A 25 1.76 -4.30 -13.27
C ASN A 25 1.01 -3.15 -12.61
N LYS A 26 -0.28 -3.31 -12.44
CA LYS A 26 -1.16 -2.27 -11.89
C LYS A 26 -1.57 -2.61 -10.47
N ILE A 27 -1.63 -1.57 -9.65
CA ILE A 27 -2.09 -1.65 -8.26
C ILE A 27 -2.97 -0.44 -7.95
N ILE A 28 -3.76 -0.55 -6.89
CA ILE A 28 -4.54 0.57 -6.38
C ILE A 28 -3.98 0.94 -5.01
N VAL A 29 -3.54 2.17 -4.85
CA VAL A 29 -2.97 2.65 -3.60
C VAL A 29 -3.77 3.83 -3.05
N HIS A 30 -3.66 4.03 -1.75
CA HIS A 30 -4.25 5.17 -1.06
C HIS A 30 -3.14 6.05 -0.50
N PHE A 31 -3.34 7.37 -0.58
CA PHE A 31 -2.59 8.36 0.17
C PHE A 31 -3.47 9.58 0.44
N MET A 32 -3.02 10.45 1.32
CA MET A 32 -3.74 11.67 1.64
C MET A 32 -3.05 12.88 1.01
N GLU A 33 -3.86 13.83 0.56
CA GLU A 33 -3.39 15.07 -0.05
C GLU A 33 -4.22 16.23 0.51
N TYR A 34 -3.55 17.15 1.22
CA TYR A 34 -4.20 18.25 1.93
C TYR A 34 -4.21 19.51 1.06
N ASP A 35 -5.29 19.70 0.31
CA ASP A 35 -5.42 20.75 -0.70
C ASP A 35 -5.65 22.15 -0.10
N GLU A 36 -6.20 22.25 1.10
CA GLU A 36 -6.63 23.52 1.71
C GLU A 36 -5.49 24.48 2.03
N TYR A 37 -4.26 24.00 2.06
CA TYR A 37 -3.08 24.79 2.35
C TYR A 37 -2.31 25.21 1.10
N ILE A 38 -2.89 25.03 -0.07
CA ILE A 38 -2.24 25.44 -1.33
C ILE A 38 -2.44 26.95 -1.48
N ASP A 39 -1.31 27.67 -1.40
CA ASP A 39 -1.29 29.10 -1.57
C ASP A 39 -1.54 29.46 -3.05
N ASN A 40 -2.29 30.54 -3.30
CA ASN A 40 -2.65 30.96 -4.66
C ASN A 40 -1.44 31.21 -5.57
N ASP A 41 -0.29 31.54 -4.99
CA ASP A 41 0.93 31.81 -5.72
C ASP A 41 1.80 30.58 -5.95
N LYS A 42 1.47 29.45 -5.35
CA LYS A 42 2.17 28.19 -5.56
C LYS A 42 1.40 27.33 -6.54
N LYS A 43 2.09 26.81 -7.54
CA LYS A 43 1.53 25.74 -8.36
C LYS A 43 1.18 24.60 -7.44
N SER A 44 -0.03 24.10 -7.59
CA SER A 44 -0.51 22.96 -6.84
C SER A 44 0.49 21.81 -6.92
N GLU A 45 0.91 21.30 -5.76
CA GLU A 45 1.67 20.05 -5.66
C GLU A 45 0.76 18.85 -5.85
N ARG A 46 -0.52 19.11 -6.12
CA ARG A 46 -1.54 18.09 -6.35
C ARG A 46 -1.11 17.13 -7.45
N LYS A 47 -1.21 15.84 -7.14
CA LYS A 47 -0.91 14.79 -8.10
C LYS A 47 -2.01 14.68 -9.15
N PHE A 48 -1.66 14.31 -10.34
CA PHE A 48 -2.59 14.23 -11.47
C PHE A 48 -2.28 13.03 -12.36
N VAL A 49 -3.24 12.65 -13.18
CA VAL A 49 -3.11 11.56 -14.15
C VAL A 49 -1.90 11.79 -15.06
N GLY A 50 -1.08 10.77 -15.20
CA GLY A 50 0.17 10.80 -15.96
C GLY A 50 1.40 11.18 -15.18
N SER A 51 1.23 11.75 -13.96
CA SER A 51 2.38 12.09 -13.13
C SER A 51 3.00 10.83 -12.52
N ILE A 52 4.28 10.93 -12.17
CA ILE A 52 5.01 9.86 -11.50
C ILE A 52 5.23 10.27 -10.06
N ILE A 53 4.87 9.38 -9.15
CA ILE A 53 5.08 9.58 -7.71
C ILE A 53 6.10 8.57 -7.22
N LYS A 54 6.92 9.00 -6.26
CA LYS A 54 7.98 8.19 -5.68
C LYS A 54 7.72 7.95 -4.20
N GLY A 55 7.92 6.74 -3.74
CA GLY A 55 7.69 6.39 -2.34
C GLY A 55 7.84 4.91 -2.05
N LYS A 56 7.16 4.48 -0.99
CA LYS A 56 7.18 3.10 -0.52
C LYS A 56 5.76 2.60 -0.27
N LEU A 57 5.55 1.32 -0.57
CA LEU A 57 4.30 0.64 -0.27
C LEU A 57 4.27 0.19 1.19
N ARG A 58 3.07 0.19 1.75
CA ARG A 58 2.77 -0.27 3.10
C ARG A 58 1.38 -0.91 3.09
N ILE A 59 1.20 -2.01 3.81
CA ILE A 59 -0.13 -2.57 4.04
C ILE A 59 -0.53 -2.16 5.44
N ASP A 60 -1.59 -1.38 5.56
CA ASP A 60 -2.08 -0.83 6.81
C ASP A 60 -3.47 -1.35 7.16
N LEU A 61 -3.90 -1.08 8.37
CA LEU A 61 -5.25 -1.42 8.85
C LEU A 61 -5.56 -2.91 8.66
N VAL A 62 -4.59 -3.78 8.95
CA VAL A 62 -4.83 -5.22 8.87
C VAL A 62 -5.77 -5.63 10.00
N THR A 63 -7.01 -5.92 9.64
CA THR A 63 -8.09 -6.31 10.55
C THR A 63 -8.30 -7.81 10.61
N GLY A 64 -7.81 -8.53 9.63
CA GLY A 64 -7.92 -9.98 9.57
C GLY A 64 -6.61 -10.60 9.11
N SER A 65 -6.18 -11.65 9.80
CA SER A 65 -4.96 -12.38 9.41
C SER A 65 -4.97 -13.78 10.02
N TYR A 66 -4.30 -14.70 9.34
CA TYR A 66 -4.08 -16.06 9.84
C TYR A 66 -2.93 -16.73 9.08
N ILE A 67 -2.36 -17.78 9.66
CA ILE A 67 -1.32 -18.56 8.98
C ILE A 67 -1.94 -19.28 7.79
N LYS A 68 -1.31 -19.14 6.64
CA LYS A 68 -1.74 -19.81 5.42
C LYS A 68 -0.51 -20.23 4.61
N ASN A 69 -0.32 -21.55 4.50
CA ASN A 69 0.73 -22.09 3.64
C ASN A 69 0.30 -21.99 2.18
N GLY A 70 1.22 -21.60 1.32
CA GLY A 70 0.94 -21.45 -0.11
C GLY A 70 1.82 -20.39 -0.75
N GLU A 71 1.54 -20.15 -2.01
CA GLU A 71 2.29 -19.16 -2.79
C GLU A 71 1.95 -17.74 -2.35
N LEU A 72 2.92 -16.85 -2.46
CA LEU A 72 2.69 -15.42 -2.27
C LEU A 72 1.73 -14.95 -3.36
N MET A 73 0.71 -14.21 -2.95
CA MET A 73 -0.31 -13.68 -3.87
C MET A 73 -0.85 -12.37 -3.32
N PHE A 74 -1.45 -11.57 -4.19
CA PHE A 74 -2.28 -10.46 -3.76
C PHE A 74 -3.46 -10.29 -4.70
N GLU A 75 -4.51 -9.69 -4.17
CA GLU A 75 -5.73 -9.40 -4.90
C GLU A 75 -6.35 -8.12 -4.38
N GLN A 76 -6.80 -7.27 -5.28
CA GLN A 76 -7.56 -6.08 -4.96
C GLN A 76 -8.94 -6.20 -5.62
N PRO A 77 -9.93 -6.77 -4.89
CA PRO A 77 -11.20 -7.16 -5.51
C PRO A 77 -12.15 -6.00 -5.79
N HIS A 78 -11.89 -4.83 -5.20
CA HIS A 78 -12.79 -3.68 -5.32
C HIS A 78 -12.19 -2.60 -6.22
N ARG A 79 -12.97 -2.16 -7.17
CA ARG A 79 -12.60 -1.11 -8.11
C ARG A 79 -12.43 0.22 -7.37
N HIS A 80 -11.36 0.96 -7.68
CA HIS A 80 -11.04 2.26 -7.07
C HIS A 80 -10.90 2.22 -5.55
N SER A 81 -10.50 1.09 -5.01
CA SER A 81 -10.27 0.88 -3.58
C SER A 81 -8.87 0.32 -3.36
N SER A 82 -8.22 0.80 -2.32
CA SER A 82 -6.92 0.30 -1.88
C SER A 82 -7.02 -0.99 -1.06
N HIS A 83 -8.23 -1.49 -0.82
CA HIS A 83 -8.43 -2.77 -0.13
C HIS A 83 -7.60 -3.85 -0.79
N ILE A 84 -6.91 -4.65 0.03
CA ILE A 84 -6.03 -5.70 -0.46
C ILE A 84 -6.15 -6.95 0.40
N ILE A 85 -6.10 -8.08 -0.28
CA ILE A 85 -5.98 -9.41 0.29
C ILE A 85 -4.65 -9.96 -0.19
N ALA A 86 -3.80 -10.42 0.71
CA ALA A 86 -2.49 -10.92 0.30
C ALA A 86 -2.03 -12.09 1.17
N THR A 87 -1.28 -13.00 0.56
CA THR A 87 -0.47 -13.99 1.27
C THR A 87 0.97 -13.50 1.22
N VAL A 88 1.57 -13.30 2.38
CA VAL A 88 2.90 -12.71 2.53
C VAL A 88 3.76 -13.58 3.45
N GLU A 89 5.07 -13.45 3.34
CA GLU A 89 6.03 -14.17 4.18
C GLU A 89 6.69 -13.20 5.15
N VAL A 90 6.59 -13.48 6.45
CA VAL A 90 7.17 -12.66 7.50
C VAL A 90 8.69 -12.71 7.43
N LYS A 91 9.35 -11.56 7.32
CA LYS A 91 10.81 -11.47 7.24
C LYS A 91 11.44 -10.86 8.49
N ARG A 92 10.73 -9.94 9.15
CA ARG A 92 11.28 -9.21 10.27
C ARG A 92 10.16 -8.65 11.13
N ILE A 93 10.25 -8.84 12.45
CA ILE A 93 9.30 -8.24 13.39
C ILE A 93 9.84 -6.87 13.80
N VAL A 94 9.02 -5.83 13.68
CA VAL A 94 9.39 -4.47 14.05
C VAL A 94 8.98 -4.17 15.50
N ASP A 95 7.71 -4.39 15.83
CA ASP A 95 7.16 -4.18 17.18
C ASP A 95 5.91 -5.04 17.37
N GLU A 96 5.12 -4.75 18.42
CA GLU A 96 3.92 -5.52 18.75
C GLU A 96 2.83 -5.48 17.66
N PHE A 97 2.84 -4.47 16.79
CA PHE A 97 1.78 -4.24 15.81
C PHE A 97 2.26 -4.20 14.37
N SER A 98 3.55 -4.40 14.14
CA SER A 98 4.08 -4.28 12.78
C SER A 98 5.22 -5.24 12.48
N LEU A 99 5.33 -5.60 11.20
CA LEU A 99 6.39 -6.46 10.68
C LEU A 99 6.71 -6.08 9.24
N TYR A 100 7.86 -6.52 8.76
CA TYR A 100 8.18 -6.47 7.33
C TYR A 100 7.96 -7.84 6.71
N ALA A 101 7.39 -7.85 5.52
CA ALA A 101 7.05 -9.07 4.81
C ALA A 101 7.48 -9.03 3.35
N LYS A 102 7.83 -10.20 2.85
CA LYS A 102 8.01 -10.43 1.42
C LYS A 102 6.66 -10.66 0.78
N THR A 103 6.42 -9.99 -0.35
CA THR A 103 5.17 -10.11 -1.12
C THR A 103 5.50 -10.39 -2.58
N ASN A 104 4.48 -10.72 -3.36
CA ASN A 104 4.63 -10.75 -4.82
C ASN A 104 4.18 -9.44 -5.49
N ILE A 105 3.90 -8.39 -4.70
CA ILE A 105 3.59 -7.07 -5.25
C ILE A 105 4.84 -6.43 -5.83
N CYS A 106 5.95 -6.48 -5.09
CA CYS A 106 7.23 -5.92 -5.50
C CYS A 106 8.39 -6.70 -4.84
N ASP A 107 9.62 -6.41 -5.26
CA ASP A 107 10.80 -7.11 -4.75
C ASP A 107 11.22 -6.66 -3.35
N ASP A 108 10.89 -5.43 -2.97
CA ASP A 108 11.23 -4.90 -1.65
C ASP A 108 10.31 -5.48 -0.57
N GLU A 109 10.84 -5.61 0.65
CA GLU A 109 10.00 -5.93 1.80
C GLU A 109 9.03 -4.79 2.05
N ILE A 110 7.80 -5.13 2.42
CA ILE A 110 6.72 -4.17 2.69
C ILE A 110 6.42 -4.17 4.18
N LEU A 111 6.28 -2.97 4.76
CA LEU A 111 5.80 -2.82 6.14
C LEU A 111 4.32 -3.19 6.20
N VAL A 112 3.98 -4.05 7.16
CA VAL A 112 2.60 -4.49 7.39
C VAL A 112 2.21 -4.11 8.81
N GLU A 113 1.14 -3.33 8.97
CA GLU A 113 0.68 -2.82 10.24
C GLU A 113 -0.68 -3.40 10.61
N PHE A 114 -0.78 -3.93 11.83
CA PHE A 114 -1.93 -4.68 12.32
C PHE A 114 -2.71 -3.87 13.35
N GLU A 115 -4.03 -4.05 13.37
CA GLU A 115 -4.91 -3.50 14.39
C GLU A 115 -4.78 -4.24 15.74
N SER A 116 -4.33 -5.48 15.71
CA SER A 116 -4.10 -6.30 16.91
C SER A 116 -2.64 -6.74 16.97
N LYS A 117 -2.22 -7.29 18.12
CA LYS A 117 -0.83 -7.72 18.32
C LYS A 117 -0.43 -8.81 17.33
N VAL A 118 0.76 -8.65 16.76
CA VAL A 118 1.38 -9.63 15.88
C VAL A 118 1.63 -10.95 16.64
N LYS A 119 1.18 -12.06 16.06
CA LYS A 119 1.29 -13.41 16.65
C LYS A 119 2.16 -14.33 15.80
N TYR A 120 2.86 -13.78 14.85
CA TYR A 120 3.59 -14.58 13.85
C TYR A 120 5.08 -14.48 14.07
N GLY A 121 5.81 -15.48 13.56
CA GLY A 121 7.26 -15.51 13.60
C GLY A 121 7.88 -15.38 12.22
N ILE A 122 9.21 -15.21 12.20
CA ILE A 122 9.97 -15.10 10.96
C ILE A 122 9.77 -16.37 10.11
N ASN A 123 9.59 -16.18 8.82
CA ASN A 123 9.31 -17.19 7.80
C ASN A 123 7.90 -17.78 7.83
N ASP A 124 7.04 -17.32 8.74
CA ASP A 124 5.63 -17.69 8.64
C ASP A 124 5.02 -17.11 7.37
N SER A 125 4.21 -17.90 6.71
CA SER A 125 3.38 -17.46 5.60
C SER A 125 1.99 -17.13 6.15
N ILE A 126 1.54 -15.90 5.93
CA ILE A 126 0.30 -15.42 6.52
C ILE A 126 -0.60 -14.78 5.47
N TYR A 127 -1.89 -14.94 5.68
CA TYR A 127 -2.94 -14.25 4.93
C TYR A 127 -3.30 -12.97 5.67
N VAL A 128 -3.36 -11.85 4.96
CA VAL A 128 -3.72 -10.56 5.55
C VAL A 128 -4.77 -9.86 4.71
N VAL A 129 -5.64 -9.11 5.39
CA VAL A 129 -6.65 -8.24 4.78
C VAL A 129 -6.41 -6.84 5.31
N GLY A 130 -6.18 -5.90 4.42
CA GLY A 130 -5.87 -4.52 4.82
C GLY A 130 -6.04 -3.54 3.68
N SER A 131 -5.31 -2.44 3.76
CA SER A 131 -5.29 -1.38 2.75
C SER A 131 -3.87 -1.15 2.24
N LEU A 132 -3.72 -1.05 0.93
CA LEU A 132 -2.42 -0.78 0.31
C LEU A 132 -2.19 0.73 0.27
N GLU A 133 -1.25 1.17 1.09
CA GLU A 133 -0.89 2.58 1.24
C GLU A 133 0.40 2.90 0.51
N PHE A 134 0.50 4.10 0.00
CA PHE A 134 1.73 4.60 -0.61
C PHE A 134 2.23 5.82 0.14
N ASP A 135 3.40 5.68 0.76
CA ASP A 135 4.04 6.77 1.51
C ASP A 135 4.94 7.53 0.55
N ILE A 136 4.47 8.69 0.10
CA ILE A 136 5.16 9.50 -0.90
C ILE A 136 6.40 10.14 -0.28
N ILE A 137 7.51 10.05 -0.97
CA ILE A 137 8.76 10.72 -0.65
C ILE A 137 8.85 11.98 -1.51
N SER A 138 8.86 13.11 -0.88
CA SER A 138 8.99 14.40 -1.58
C SER A 138 10.44 14.74 -1.89
#